data_512fa44d205598db3fcb077896b28a5d
#
_entry.id   512fa44d205598db3fcb077896b28a5d
#
_cell.length_a   1.000
_cell.length_b   1.000
_cell.length_c   1.000
_cell.angle_alpha   90.00
_cell.angle_beta   90.00
_cell.angle_gamma   90.00
#
_symmetry.space_group_name_H-M   'P 1'
#
loop_
_entity.id
_entity.type
_entity.pdbx_description
1 polymer ?
#
loop_
_entity_poly.entity_id
_entity_poly.type
_entity_poly.pdbx_seq_one_letter_code
_entity_poly.pdbx_strand_id
1 'polypeptide(L)'
;MRIIRTKAGGKQPSAFKNCVAEDKEKELNYCFDRKEVKDHGEGGLFVGKQLVDGEKVIIIEDVMTSGKALREILPKLEAAANVNVVGMIISVDRQEKALNSDLSAVSEAKKEFGIDVYSVVTMNDIIAAIEDGVVDGKEHLPAMYNYRATYGAK
;
A
#
# COMPACT_ATOMS: atom_id res chain seq x y z
N MET A 1 -7.15 -15.81 2.42
CA MET A 1 -6.56 -14.55 1.93
C MET A 1 -5.67 -13.97 3.01
N ARG A 2 -4.52 -13.43 2.66
CA ARG A 2 -3.56 -12.86 3.62
C ARG A 2 -3.27 -11.41 3.30
N ILE A 3 -3.06 -10.62 4.32
CA ILE A 3 -2.68 -9.21 4.21
C ILE A 3 -1.20 -9.08 4.56
N ILE A 4 -0.44 -8.42 3.69
CA ILE A 4 0.97 -8.10 3.92
C ILE A 4 1.12 -6.60 3.92
N ARG A 5 1.68 -6.06 5.01
CA ARG A 5 2.09 -4.68 5.08
C ARG A 5 3.57 -4.55 4.77
N THR A 6 3.93 -3.65 3.86
CA THR A 6 5.30 -3.28 3.61
C THR A 6 5.77 -2.26 4.66
N LYS A 7 7.00 -2.41 5.14
CA LYS A 7 7.66 -1.60 6.17
C LYS A 7 7.11 -1.72 7.60
N ALA A 8 7.66 -2.65 8.34
CA ALA A 8 7.59 -2.65 9.80
C ALA A 8 8.55 -1.60 10.40
N GLY A 9 8.18 -0.35 10.31
CA GLY A 9 8.91 0.75 10.95
C GLY A 9 7.98 1.52 11.86
N GLY A 10 7.72 1.02 13.07
CA GLY A 10 6.88 1.69 14.04
C GLY A 10 5.77 0.81 14.61
N LYS A 11 5.22 1.23 15.74
CA LYS A 11 4.11 0.57 16.44
C LYS A 11 2.96 0.28 15.45
N GLN A 12 2.41 -0.94 15.49
CA GLN A 12 1.23 -1.31 14.71
C GLN A 12 0.13 -0.24 14.90
N PRO A 13 -0.44 0.33 13.84
CA PRO A 13 -1.58 1.21 13.99
C PRO A 13 -2.72 0.43 14.65
N SER A 14 -3.20 0.91 15.79
CA SER A 14 -4.35 0.33 16.50
C SER A 14 -5.60 0.22 15.59
N ALA A 15 -5.76 1.15 14.66
CA ALA A 15 -6.82 1.15 13.66
C ALA A 15 -6.84 -0.13 12.78
N PHE A 16 -5.68 -0.66 12.39
CA PHE A 16 -5.64 -1.88 11.58
C PHE A 16 -6.09 -3.12 12.35
N LYS A 17 -5.71 -3.22 13.63
CA LYS A 17 -6.20 -4.30 14.50
C LYS A 17 -7.72 -4.26 14.65
N ASN A 18 -8.30 -3.08 14.72
CA ASN A 18 -9.74 -2.91 14.90
C ASN A 18 -10.53 -3.29 13.64
N CYS A 19 -10.08 -2.86 12.44
CA CYS A 19 -10.73 -3.24 11.18
C CYS A 19 -10.72 -4.76 10.93
N VAL A 20 -9.67 -5.46 11.34
CA VAL A 20 -9.59 -6.93 11.20
C VAL A 20 -10.40 -7.64 12.31
N ALA A 21 -10.57 -7.01 13.47
CA ALA A 21 -11.28 -7.58 14.62
C ALA A 21 -12.82 -7.43 14.54
N GLU A 22 -13.33 -6.52 13.74
CA GLU A 22 -14.79 -6.28 13.62
C GLU A 22 -15.50 -7.34 12.75
N ASP A 23 -14.81 -7.97 11.78
CA ASP A 23 -15.36 -9.07 10.99
C ASP A 23 -15.05 -10.41 11.67
N LYS A 24 -15.83 -10.76 12.69
CA LYS A 24 -15.68 -11.99 13.49
C LYS A 24 -15.88 -13.28 12.69
N GLU A 25 -16.34 -13.22 11.45
CA GLU A 25 -16.62 -14.39 10.63
C GLU A 25 -15.46 -14.79 9.71
N LYS A 26 -14.43 -13.95 9.55
CA LYS A 26 -13.29 -14.26 8.69
C LYS A 26 -11.97 -14.03 9.43
N GLU A 27 -11.28 -15.09 9.78
CA GLU A 27 -9.88 -15.01 10.19
C GLU A 27 -9.02 -14.49 9.02
N LEU A 28 -8.75 -13.20 9.01
CA LEU A 28 -7.76 -12.61 8.11
C LEU A 28 -6.38 -12.76 8.75
N ASN A 29 -5.58 -13.59 8.16
CA ASN A 29 -4.19 -13.73 8.54
C ASN A 29 -3.38 -12.55 7.97
N TYR A 30 -2.44 -12.03 8.75
CA TYR A 30 -1.56 -10.96 8.32
C TYR A 30 -0.10 -11.25 8.67
N CYS A 31 0.80 -10.66 7.90
CA CYS A 31 2.21 -10.59 8.20
C CYS A 31 2.78 -9.26 7.71
N PHE A 32 4.00 -8.95 8.10
CA PHE A 32 4.74 -7.79 7.61
C PHE A 32 6.21 -8.16 7.42
N ASP A 33 6.86 -7.52 6.47
CA ASP A 33 8.26 -7.76 6.20
C ASP A 33 9.16 -7.07 7.24
N ARG A 34 10.30 -7.68 7.50
CA ARG A 34 11.36 -7.11 8.35
C ARG A 34 12.32 -6.29 7.50
N LYS A 35 12.88 -5.22 8.07
CA LYS A 35 13.99 -4.48 7.45
C LYS A 35 15.25 -5.33 7.35
N GLU A 36 15.49 -6.17 8.35
CA GLU A 36 16.68 -7.02 8.46
C GLU A 36 16.26 -8.44 8.83
N VAL A 37 16.94 -9.42 8.23
CA VAL A 37 16.81 -10.84 8.59
C VAL A 37 17.42 -11.02 9.99
N LYS A 38 16.66 -11.59 10.93
CA LYS A 38 17.22 -12.00 12.22
C LYS A 38 17.69 -13.44 12.15
N ASP A 39 18.95 -13.67 12.54
CA ASP A 39 19.57 -15.01 12.59
C ASP A 39 19.14 -15.83 13.81
N HIS A 40 18.43 -15.23 14.79
CA HIS A 40 18.07 -15.89 16.04
C HIS A 40 16.59 -15.69 16.38
N GLY A 41 15.93 -16.74 16.88
CA GLY A 41 14.53 -16.79 17.26
C GLY A 41 13.63 -17.27 16.11
N GLU A 42 12.39 -16.78 16.03
CA GLU A 42 11.53 -16.98 14.85
C GLU A 42 12.17 -16.27 13.65
N GLY A 43 13.11 -16.97 13.00
CA GLY A 43 13.82 -16.49 11.81
C GLY A 43 12.87 -16.27 10.65
N GLY A 44 13.27 -15.41 9.68
CA GLY A 44 12.56 -15.22 8.44
C GLY A 44 12.39 -13.76 8.05
N LEU A 45 12.00 -13.57 6.79
CA LEU A 45 11.77 -12.27 6.19
C LEU A 45 10.46 -11.61 6.69
N PHE A 46 9.52 -12.42 7.20
CA PHE A 46 8.20 -11.98 7.62
C PHE A 46 7.94 -12.26 9.10
N VAL A 47 7.20 -11.35 9.73
CA VAL A 47 6.67 -11.48 11.10
C VAL A 47 5.16 -11.67 11.02
N GLY A 48 4.63 -12.58 11.81
CA GLY A 48 3.24 -12.98 11.80
C GLY A 48 3.06 -14.41 11.29
N LYS A 49 1.90 -14.71 10.74
CA LYS A 49 1.65 -16.06 10.22
C LYS A 49 2.50 -16.33 8.97
N GLN A 50 3.19 -17.47 8.93
CA GLN A 50 4.00 -17.86 7.78
C GLN A 50 3.17 -17.98 6.50
N LEU A 51 3.78 -17.59 5.38
CA LEU A 51 3.22 -17.71 4.05
C LEU A 51 3.19 -19.19 3.62
N VAL A 52 2.18 -19.54 2.83
CA VAL A 52 1.98 -20.91 2.32
C VAL A 52 1.78 -20.84 0.81
N ASP A 53 2.31 -21.83 0.09
CA ASP A 53 2.15 -21.94 -1.36
C ASP A 53 0.68 -21.92 -1.79
N GLY A 54 0.39 -21.22 -2.89
CA GLY A 54 -0.96 -21.06 -3.43
C GLY A 54 -1.84 -20.07 -2.67
N GLU A 55 -1.33 -19.45 -1.59
CA GLU A 55 -2.12 -18.51 -0.80
C GLU A 55 -2.34 -17.20 -1.57
N LYS A 56 -3.57 -16.65 -1.50
CA LYS A 56 -3.89 -15.34 -2.05
C LYS A 56 -3.46 -14.24 -1.08
N VAL A 57 -2.72 -13.27 -1.58
CA VAL A 57 -2.11 -12.18 -0.81
C VAL A 57 -2.58 -10.83 -1.31
N ILE A 58 -2.95 -9.93 -0.40
CA ILE A 58 -3.12 -8.50 -0.66
C ILE A 58 -1.99 -7.75 0.04
N ILE A 59 -1.33 -6.87 -0.68
CA ILE A 59 -0.31 -5.96 -0.13
C ILE A 59 -1.01 -4.70 0.36
N ILE A 60 -0.60 -4.17 1.52
CA ILE A 60 -1.10 -2.88 2.05
C ILE A 60 0.06 -1.93 2.27
N GLU A 61 -0.10 -0.69 1.81
CA GLU A 61 0.86 0.40 1.99
C GLU A 61 0.12 1.70 2.33
N ASP A 62 0.82 2.70 2.82
CA ASP A 62 0.25 4.03 3.07
C ASP A 62 0.09 4.83 1.77
N VAL A 63 1.16 5.02 1.04
CA VAL A 63 1.20 5.73 -0.25
C VAL A 63 2.15 5.02 -1.21
N MET A 64 1.93 5.20 -2.51
CA MET A 64 2.84 4.73 -3.54
C MET A 64 3.34 5.91 -4.39
N THR A 65 4.67 6.01 -4.56
CA THR A 65 5.29 7.07 -5.37
C THR A 65 6.03 6.55 -6.59
N SER A 66 6.83 5.52 -6.42
CA SER A 66 7.73 5.02 -7.46
C SER A 66 7.65 3.51 -7.67
N GLY A 67 6.66 2.83 -7.08
CA GLY A 67 6.60 1.36 -7.10
C GLY A 67 7.73 0.67 -6.31
N LYS A 68 8.55 1.43 -5.58
CA LYS A 68 9.68 0.88 -4.80
C LYS A 68 9.23 -0.20 -3.81
N ALA A 69 8.09 0.02 -3.14
CA ALA A 69 7.54 -0.95 -2.20
C ALA A 69 7.25 -2.29 -2.87
N LEU A 70 6.68 -2.29 -4.10
CA LEU A 70 6.45 -3.51 -4.87
C LEU A 70 7.75 -4.19 -5.28
N ARG A 71 8.73 -3.43 -5.80
CA ARG A 71 10.04 -3.98 -6.18
C ARG A 71 10.78 -4.61 -5.01
N GLU A 72 10.58 -4.11 -3.78
CA GLU A 72 11.21 -4.67 -2.58
C GLU A 72 10.45 -5.87 -2.01
N ILE A 73 9.11 -5.86 -2.06
CA ILE A 73 8.32 -6.91 -1.40
C ILE A 73 8.13 -8.16 -2.27
N LEU A 74 7.97 -8.02 -3.60
CA LEU A 74 7.70 -9.14 -4.48
C LEU A 74 8.80 -10.21 -4.43
N PRO A 75 10.10 -9.88 -4.54
CA PRO A 75 11.16 -10.89 -4.40
C PRO A 75 11.19 -11.57 -3.02
N LYS A 76 10.82 -10.85 -1.96
CA LYS A 76 10.74 -11.43 -0.62
C LYS A 76 9.58 -12.43 -0.50
N LEU A 77 8.46 -12.13 -1.15
CA LEU A 77 7.31 -13.03 -1.20
C LEU A 77 7.68 -14.32 -1.95
N GLU A 78 8.27 -14.18 -3.13
CA GLU A 78 8.74 -15.31 -3.94
C GLU A 78 9.76 -16.18 -3.20
N ALA A 79 10.67 -15.58 -2.44
CA ALA A 79 11.65 -16.31 -1.63
C ALA A 79 11.01 -17.04 -0.43
N ALA A 80 9.85 -16.56 0.06
CA ALA A 80 9.18 -17.13 1.22
C ALA A 80 8.20 -18.26 0.86
N ALA A 81 7.43 -18.10 -0.22
CA ALA A 81 6.46 -19.09 -0.71
C ALA A 81 5.93 -18.70 -2.10
N ASN A 82 5.44 -19.66 -2.86
CA ASN A 82 4.78 -19.43 -4.14
C ASN A 82 3.34 -18.90 -3.91
N VAL A 83 3.22 -17.62 -3.57
CA VAL A 83 1.95 -16.96 -3.29
C VAL A 83 1.36 -16.28 -4.53
N ASN A 84 0.03 -16.10 -4.53
CA ASN A 84 -0.69 -15.34 -5.56
C ASN A 84 -1.01 -13.94 -5.05
N VAL A 85 -0.28 -12.92 -5.48
CA VAL A 85 -0.57 -11.52 -5.18
C VAL A 85 -1.77 -11.07 -6.01
N VAL A 86 -2.91 -10.87 -5.37
CA VAL A 86 -4.18 -10.52 -6.03
C VAL A 86 -4.41 -9.02 -6.15
N GLY A 87 -3.62 -8.20 -5.49
CA GLY A 87 -3.68 -6.75 -5.57
C GLY A 87 -2.92 -6.04 -4.47
N MET A 88 -2.90 -4.72 -4.54
CA MET A 88 -2.34 -3.83 -3.53
C MET A 88 -3.38 -2.79 -3.14
N ILE A 89 -3.48 -2.46 -1.86
CA ILE A 89 -4.30 -1.38 -1.34
C ILE A 89 -3.38 -0.32 -0.75
N ILE A 90 -3.60 0.93 -1.15
CA ILE A 90 -2.91 2.10 -0.59
C ILE A 90 -3.92 3.02 0.09
N SER A 91 -3.52 3.73 1.14
CA SER A 91 -4.41 4.67 1.80
C SER A 91 -4.71 5.87 0.91
N VAL A 92 -3.69 6.45 0.31
CA VAL A 92 -3.83 7.64 -0.53
C VAL A 92 -3.12 7.45 -1.87
N ASP A 93 -3.85 7.65 -2.96
CA ASP A 93 -3.25 7.88 -4.28
C ASP A 93 -3.10 9.38 -4.51
N ARG A 94 -1.86 9.86 -4.51
CA ARG A 94 -1.54 11.26 -4.79
C ARG A 94 -1.65 11.61 -6.27
N GLN A 95 -1.92 10.62 -7.11
CA GLN A 95 -2.06 10.76 -8.56
C GLN A 95 -0.84 11.40 -9.23
N GLU A 96 0.35 11.16 -8.68
CA GLU A 96 1.61 11.68 -9.18
C GLU A 96 2.14 10.88 -10.36
N LYS A 97 2.89 11.54 -11.22
CA LYS A 97 3.70 10.86 -12.23
C LYS A 97 4.73 9.96 -11.57
N ALA A 98 4.93 8.79 -12.13
CA ALA A 98 6.04 7.94 -11.75
C ALA A 98 7.38 8.57 -12.17
N LEU A 99 8.47 8.17 -11.53
CA LEU A 99 9.79 8.81 -11.64
C LEU A 99 10.33 8.97 -13.07
N ASN A 100 9.97 8.07 -13.99
CA ASN A 100 10.49 8.05 -15.35
C ASN A 100 9.37 7.88 -16.41
N SER A 101 8.15 8.31 -16.10
CA SER A 101 6.98 8.06 -16.93
C SER A 101 5.95 9.18 -16.76
N ASP A 102 5.17 9.46 -17.79
CA ASP A 102 4.00 10.32 -17.70
C ASP A 102 2.78 9.61 -17.07
N LEU A 103 2.89 8.30 -16.89
CA LEU A 103 1.86 7.50 -16.22
C LEU A 103 1.87 7.77 -14.70
N SER A 104 0.71 7.58 -14.06
CA SER A 104 0.66 7.56 -12.61
C SER A 104 1.44 6.37 -12.04
N ALA A 105 1.91 6.49 -10.79
CA ALA A 105 2.57 5.38 -10.10
C ALA A 105 1.70 4.11 -10.05
N VAL A 106 0.39 4.28 -9.91
CA VAL A 106 -0.59 3.18 -9.94
C VAL A 106 -0.63 2.49 -11.32
N SER A 107 -0.71 3.29 -12.39
CA SER A 107 -0.72 2.76 -13.76
C SER A 107 0.59 2.06 -14.12
N GLU A 108 1.72 2.60 -13.66
CA GLU A 108 3.03 2.00 -13.88
C GLU A 108 3.17 0.66 -13.13
N ALA A 109 2.67 0.57 -11.90
CA ALA A 109 2.64 -0.69 -11.16
C ALA A 109 1.85 -1.79 -11.89
N LYS A 110 0.69 -1.43 -12.46
CA LYS A 110 -0.07 -2.38 -13.29
C LYS A 110 0.71 -2.82 -14.52
N LYS A 111 1.37 -1.89 -15.21
CA LYS A 111 2.15 -2.18 -16.40
C LYS A 111 3.39 -3.03 -16.10
N GLU A 112 4.10 -2.72 -15.03
CA GLU A 112 5.38 -3.37 -14.70
C GLU A 112 5.19 -4.72 -14.01
N PHE A 113 4.24 -4.81 -13.06
CA PHE A 113 4.06 -6.00 -12.21
C PHE A 113 2.78 -6.78 -12.48
N GLY A 114 1.88 -6.25 -13.32
CA GLY A 114 0.56 -6.86 -13.53
C GLY A 114 -0.40 -6.75 -12.34
N ILE A 115 -0.03 -5.99 -11.30
CA ILE A 115 -0.76 -5.90 -10.03
C ILE A 115 -1.70 -4.69 -10.07
N ASP A 116 -2.97 -4.92 -9.74
CA ASP A 116 -3.94 -3.85 -9.56
C ASP A 116 -3.71 -3.17 -8.22
N VAL A 117 -3.71 -1.83 -8.24
CA VAL A 117 -3.57 -1.00 -7.03
C VAL A 117 -4.86 -0.23 -6.81
N TYR A 118 -5.41 -0.35 -5.62
CA TYR A 118 -6.66 0.30 -5.20
C TYR A 118 -6.32 1.30 -4.09
N SER A 119 -6.81 2.53 -4.20
CA SER A 119 -6.66 3.53 -3.15
C SER A 119 -7.95 3.66 -2.33
N VAL A 120 -7.82 3.97 -1.04
CA VAL A 120 -8.96 4.33 -0.19
C VAL A 120 -9.49 5.69 -0.59
N VAL A 121 -8.57 6.67 -0.81
CA VAL A 121 -8.89 8.01 -1.32
C VAL A 121 -7.84 8.43 -2.34
N THR A 122 -8.23 9.33 -3.24
CA THR A 122 -7.33 9.99 -4.18
C THR A 122 -7.11 11.45 -3.78
N MET A 123 -6.09 12.10 -4.34
CA MET A 123 -5.90 13.55 -4.19
C MET A 123 -7.13 14.32 -4.69
N ASN A 124 -7.79 13.85 -5.75
CA ASN A 124 -9.03 14.45 -6.25
C ASN A 124 -10.16 14.39 -5.23
N ASP A 125 -10.34 13.25 -4.57
CA ASP A 125 -11.39 13.08 -3.55
C ASP A 125 -11.14 14.00 -2.37
N ILE A 126 -9.88 14.17 -1.95
CA ILE A 126 -9.51 15.07 -0.85
C ILE A 126 -9.82 16.52 -1.23
N ILE A 127 -9.44 16.95 -2.44
CA ILE A 127 -9.71 18.30 -2.92
C ILE A 127 -11.22 18.56 -2.96
N ALA A 128 -12.00 17.64 -3.54
CA ALA A 128 -13.44 17.76 -3.61
C ALA A 128 -14.08 17.84 -2.22
N ALA A 129 -13.65 17.02 -1.27
CA ALA A 129 -14.16 17.05 0.09
C ALA A 129 -13.88 18.38 0.82
N ILE A 130 -12.75 19.04 0.53
CA ILE A 130 -12.41 20.36 1.06
C ILE A 130 -13.27 21.44 0.38
N GLU A 131 -13.43 21.39 -0.95
CA GLU A 131 -14.27 22.33 -1.71
C GLU A 131 -15.71 22.31 -1.22
N ASP A 132 -16.27 21.11 -1.03
CA ASP A 132 -17.63 20.88 -0.55
C ASP A 132 -17.80 21.20 0.95
N GLY A 133 -16.70 21.46 1.67
CA GLY A 133 -16.72 21.78 3.11
C GLY A 133 -16.99 20.57 4.01
N VAL A 134 -16.81 19.35 3.49
CA VAL A 134 -16.87 18.09 4.27
C VAL A 134 -15.65 17.98 5.20
N VAL A 135 -14.51 18.51 4.72
CA VAL A 135 -13.25 18.56 5.46
C VAL A 135 -12.77 20.03 5.48
N ASP A 136 -12.30 20.49 6.64
CA ASP A 136 -11.65 21.79 6.76
C ASP A 136 -10.32 21.81 6.01
N GLY A 137 -9.89 23.01 5.55
CA GLY A 137 -8.60 23.15 4.88
C GLY A 137 -8.64 23.94 3.57
N LYS A 138 -9.68 24.78 3.35
CA LYS A 138 -9.80 25.61 2.12
C LYS A 138 -8.57 26.46 1.85
N GLU A 139 -7.84 26.87 2.89
CA GLU A 139 -6.58 27.62 2.79
C GLU A 139 -5.47 26.81 2.09
N HIS A 140 -5.56 25.48 2.06
CA HIS A 140 -4.57 24.60 1.43
C HIS A 140 -4.86 24.33 -0.06
N LEU A 141 -6.09 24.58 -0.54
CA LEU A 141 -6.46 24.30 -1.93
C LEU A 141 -5.52 24.91 -2.97
N PRO A 142 -5.08 26.19 -2.86
CA PRO A 142 -4.15 26.76 -3.83
C PRO A 142 -2.83 25.98 -3.91
N ALA A 143 -2.30 25.52 -2.78
CA ALA A 143 -1.08 24.72 -2.73
C ALA A 143 -1.30 23.33 -3.33
N MET A 144 -2.45 22.70 -3.09
CA MET A 144 -2.81 21.39 -3.64
C MET A 144 -2.97 21.45 -5.17
N TYR A 145 -3.62 22.47 -5.70
CA TYR A 145 -3.72 22.66 -7.15
C TYR A 145 -2.35 22.88 -7.80
N ASN A 146 -1.50 23.69 -7.17
CA ASN A 146 -0.14 23.95 -7.66
C ASN A 146 0.69 22.65 -7.67
N TYR A 147 0.54 21.85 -6.62
CA TYR A 147 1.17 20.53 -6.52
C TYR A 147 0.73 19.62 -7.66
N ARG A 148 -0.58 19.52 -7.90
CA ARG A 148 -1.13 18.70 -9.00
C ARG A 148 -0.67 19.20 -10.38
N ALA A 149 -0.62 20.50 -10.60
CA ALA A 149 -0.13 21.07 -11.86
C ALA A 149 1.35 20.70 -12.12
N THR A 150 2.13 20.57 -11.05
CA THR A 150 3.57 20.26 -11.13
C THR A 150 3.85 18.77 -11.24
N TYR A 151 3.20 17.96 -10.41
CA TYR A 151 3.54 16.54 -10.22
C TYR A 151 2.47 15.57 -10.71
N GLY A 152 1.26 16.04 -11.00
CA GLY A 152 0.14 15.19 -11.38
C GLY A 152 0.37 14.44 -12.68
N ALA A 153 -0.03 13.17 -12.73
CA ALA A 153 -0.11 12.39 -13.96
C ALA A 153 -1.19 12.96 -14.89
N LYS A 154 -0.99 12.82 -16.19
CA LYS A 154 -1.94 13.25 -17.22
C LYS A 154 -2.91 12.14 -17.57
#